data_12da7416c01ec7c3e2a335d1e819f056
#
_entry.id   12da7416c01ec7c3e2a335d1e819f056
#
_cell.length_a   1.000
_cell.length_b   1.000
_cell.length_c   1.000
_cell.angle_alpha   90.00
_cell.angle_beta   90.00
_cell.angle_gamma   90.00
#
_symmetry.space_group_name_H-M   'P 1'
#
loop_
_entity.id
_entity.type
_entity.pdbx_description
1 polymer ?
#
loop_
_entity_poly.entity_id
_entity_poly.type
_entity_poly.pdbx_seq_one_letter_code
_entity_poly.pdbx_strand_id
1 'polypeptide(L)'
;WSSDVCSSDLREADGTTRIRALWDQSLAPGEGRTPPEGYAIGAEYTQEQINEALRQPTLQERGRLVPSVDTSGHGTAVAGIAAGNGRNSGGQYAGVASESQLLVVKLGNPRQEGFPRTTELMQGIDYAIRKSLEFQMPVAINISFGNTYGPHDGTSLLERFIDDISNIWKNSICIGTGNEAASAGHTSGVLREDQETIIQLA
;
A
#
# COMPACT_ATOMS: atom_id res chain seq x y z
N TRP A 1 -9.84 17.82 -2.80
CA TRP A 1 -8.46 17.35 -2.73
C TRP A 1 -8.45 15.92 -3.22
N SER A 2 -8.27 15.75 -4.47
CA SER A 2 -8.13 14.42 -4.99
C SER A 2 -6.65 14.14 -5.05
N SER A 3 -6.26 13.46 -4.26
CA SER A 3 -5.34 12.47 -3.97
C SER A 3 -5.06 11.59 -5.16
N ASP A 4 -4.17 10.73 -5.03
CA ASP A 4 -4.10 9.51 -5.71
C ASP A 4 -3.25 9.57 -6.98
N VAL A 5 -3.69 8.81 -7.93
CA VAL A 5 -3.07 8.75 -9.28
C VAL A 5 -2.98 10.11 -9.96
N CYS A 6 -3.77 11.09 -9.49
CA CYS A 6 -3.80 12.46 -10.03
C CYS A 6 -2.79 13.42 -9.41
N SER A 7 -2.08 13.04 -8.34
CA SER A 7 -1.07 13.90 -7.70
C SER A 7 0.01 14.33 -8.69
N SER A 8 0.29 15.63 -8.78
CA SER A 8 1.33 16.15 -9.66
C SER A 8 2.72 15.67 -9.26
N ASP A 9 2.92 15.37 -7.97
CA ASP A 9 4.20 14.89 -7.44
C ASP A 9 4.50 13.43 -7.79
N LEU A 10 3.51 12.70 -8.33
CA LEU A 10 3.65 11.34 -8.83
C LEU A 10 3.70 11.27 -10.37
N ARG A 11 3.96 12.38 -11.05
CA ARG A 11 4.02 12.46 -12.50
C ARG A 11 5.41 12.84 -12.99
N GLU A 12 5.67 12.46 -14.24
CA GLU A 12 6.83 12.91 -15.00
C GLU A 12 6.73 14.39 -15.38
N ALA A 13 7.82 14.93 -15.92
CA ALA A 13 7.89 16.33 -16.35
C ALA A 13 6.88 16.66 -17.46
N ASP A 14 6.58 15.70 -18.31
CA ASP A 14 5.59 15.82 -19.40
C ASP A 14 4.13 15.69 -18.94
N GLY A 15 3.91 15.41 -17.64
CA GLY A 15 2.60 15.25 -17.04
C GLY A 15 2.07 13.81 -17.05
N THR A 16 2.77 12.86 -17.63
CA THR A 16 2.42 11.43 -17.58
C THR A 16 2.64 10.86 -16.17
N THR A 17 1.97 9.76 -15.84
CA THR A 17 2.10 9.14 -14.53
C THR A 17 3.39 8.32 -14.40
N ARG A 18 3.98 8.32 -13.21
CA ARG A 18 5.05 7.39 -12.81
C ARG A 18 4.51 6.07 -12.27
N ILE A 19 3.19 5.95 -12.11
CA ILE A 19 2.54 4.73 -11.66
C ILE A 19 2.46 3.76 -12.84
N ARG A 20 3.19 2.65 -12.76
CA ARG A 20 3.23 1.59 -13.78
C ARG A 20 1.98 0.71 -13.73
N ALA A 21 1.50 0.44 -12.53
CA ALA A 21 0.26 -0.28 -12.31
C ALA A 21 -0.35 0.12 -10.96
N LEU A 22 -1.67 0.17 -10.92
CA LEU A 22 -2.48 0.39 -9.74
C LEU A 22 -3.46 -0.77 -9.59
N TRP A 23 -3.42 -1.47 -8.48
CA TRP A 23 -4.44 -2.45 -8.10
C TRP A 23 -5.28 -1.92 -6.94
N ASP A 24 -6.53 -1.62 -7.19
CA ASP A 24 -7.50 -1.26 -6.16
C ASP A 24 -8.35 -2.47 -5.77
N GLN A 25 -8.03 -3.08 -4.64
CA GLN A 25 -8.76 -4.25 -4.11
C GLN A 25 -10.14 -3.90 -3.57
N SER A 26 -10.46 -2.62 -3.36
CA SER A 26 -11.73 -2.17 -2.84
C SER A 26 -12.84 -2.12 -3.90
N LEU A 27 -12.47 -2.12 -5.16
CA LEU A 27 -13.40 -2.09 -6.27
C LEU A 27 -13.95 -3.49 -6.58
N ALA A 28 -15.26 -3.61 -6.73
CA ALA A 28 -15.85 -4.86 -7.19
C ALA A 28 -15.50 -5.08 -8.68
N PRO A 29 -15.09 -6.29 -9.09
CA PRO A 29 -14.94 -6.63 -10.50
C PRO A 29 -16.23 -6.41 -11.27
N GLY A 30 -16.13 -6.02 -12.54
CA GLY A 30 -17.28 -5.72 -13.37
C GLY A 30 -16.89 -5.11 -14.72
N GLU A 31 -17.83 -4.50 -15.41
CA GLU A 31 -17.56 -3.85 -16.69
C GLU A 31 -16.46 -2.78 -16.55
N GLY A 32 -15.38 -2.92 -17.31
CA GLY A 32 -14.21 -2.03 -17.26
C GLY A 32 -13.36 -2.16 -16.01
N ARG A 33 -13.61 -3.15 -15.13
CA ARG A 33 -12.90 -3.38 -13.87
C ARG A 33 -12.48 -4.83 -13.76
N THR A 34 -11.27 -5.11 -14.19
CA THR A 34 -10.72 -6.47 -14.23
C THR A 34 -9.65 -6.62 -13.15
N PRO A 35 -9.73 -7.66 -12.31
CA PRO A 35 -8.63 -8.00 -11.40
C PRO A 35 -7.34 -8.30 -12.17
N PRO A 36 -6.18 -8.15 -11.53
CA PRO A 36 -4.94 -8.62 -12.12
C PRO A 36 -4.99 -10.14 -12.38
N GLU A 37 -4.20 -10.60 -13.34
CA GLU A 37 -4.11 -12.03 -13.66
C GLU A 37 -3.71 -12.86 -12.43
N GLY A 38 -4.49 -13.91 -12.18
CA GLY A 38 -4.31 -14.80 -11.03
C GLY A 38 -5.01 -14.37 -9.75
N TYR A 39 -5.72 -13.23 -9.76
CA TYR A 39 -6.49 -12.75 -8.60
C TYR A 39 -7.98 -12.62 -8.94
N ALA A 40 -8.82 -12.68 -7.90
CA ALA A 40 -10.28 -12.65 -8.05
C ALA A 40 -10.95 -11.38 -7.51
N ILE A 41 -10.18 -10.45 -6.97
CA ILE A 41 -10.69 -9.23 -6.32
C ILE A 41 -10.12 -7.97 -6.94
N GLY A 42 -10.83 -6.87 -6.77
CA GLY A 42 -10.35 -5.55 -7.16
C GLY A 42 -10.40 -5.28 -8.66
N ALA A 43 -9.70 -4.24 -9.04
CA ALA A 43 -9.46 -3.86 -10.42
C ALA A 43 -8.03 -3.35 -10.60
N GLU A 44 -7.36 -3.78 -11.65
CA GLU A 44 -6.04 -3.30 -12.06
C GLU A 44 -6.17 -2.23 -13.13
N TYR A 45 -5.32 -1.22 -13.05
CA TYR A 45 -5.18 -0.16 -14.05
C TYR A 45 -3.72 -0.04 -14.46
N THR A 46 -3.48 -0.08 -15.76
CA THR A 46 -2.14 0.08 -16.33
C THR A 46 -1.73 1.56 -16.40
N GLN A 47 -0.45 1.81 -16.64
CA GLN A 47 0.07 3.16 -16.86
C GLN A 47 -0.67 3.90 -17.99
N GLU A 48 -1.00 3.20 -19.07
CA GLU A 48 -1.70 3.75 -20.23
C GLU A 48 -3.11 4.19 -19.85
N GLN A 49 -3.85 3.37 -19.11
CA GLN A 49 -5.20 3.70 -18.63
C GLN A 49 -5.18 4.90 -17.66
N ILE A 50 -4.19 4.96 -16.78
CA ILE A 50 -4.02 6.10 -15.88
C ILE A 50 -3.69 7.36 -16.69
N ASN A 51 -2.80 7.30 -17.66
CA ASN A 51 -2.49 8.43 -18.54
C ASN A 51 -3.70 8.89 -19.35
N GLU A 52 -4.53 7.95 -19.82
CA GLU A 52 -5.78 8.30 -20.53
C GLU A 52 -6.75 9.04 -19.59
N ALA A 53 -6.88 8.58 -18.34
CA ALA A 53 -7.65 9.29 -17.33
C ALA A 53 -7.09 10.69 -17.05
N LEU A 54 -5.78 10.85 -16.95
CA LEU A 54 -5.13 12.14 -16.69
C LEU A 54 -5.34 13.17 -17.80
N ARG A 55 -5.58 12.74 -19.05
CA ARG A 55 -5.90 13.62 -20.18
C ARG A 55 -7.32 14.20 -20.11
N GLN A 56 -8.20 13.58 -19.32
CA GLN A 56 -9.56 14.07 -19.19
C GLN A 56 -9.62 15.41 -18.44
N PRO A 57 -10.44 16.37 -18.90
CA PRO A 57 -10.45 17.72 -18.35
C PRO A 57 -11.01 17.80 -16.94
N THR A 58 -11.94 16.92 -16.57
CA THR A 58 -12.62 16.96 -15.27
C THR A 58 -12.30 15.75 -14.40
N LEU A 59 -12.35 15.92 -13.08
CA LEU A 59 -12.19 14.83 -12.11
C LEU A 59 -13.27 13.75 -12.28
N GLN A 60 -14.48 14.15 -12.67
CA GLN A 60 -15.57 13.20 -12.91
C GLN A 60 -15.26 12.28 -14.10
N GLU A 61 -14.75 12.82 -15.19
CA GLU A 61 -14.36 12.02 -16.35
C GLU A 61 -13.17 11.13 -16.05
N ARG A 62 -12.17 11.61 -15.30
CA ARG A 62 -11.05 10.81 -14.79
C ARG A 62 -11.54 9.63 -13.96
N GLY A 63 -12.44 9.89 -13.00
CA GLY A 63 -13.02 8.86 -12.15
C GLY A 63 -13.91 7.84 -12.86
N ARG A 64 -14.38 8.12 -14.07
CA ARG A 64 -15.07 7.11 -14.91
C ARG A 64 -14.10 6.10 -15.49
N LEU A 65 -12.88 6.53 -15.82
CA LEU A 65 -11.84 5.66 -16.39
C LEU A 65 -11.07 4.93 -15.30
N VAL A 66 -10.66 5.64 -14.24
CA VAL A 66 -9.94 5.10 -13.09
C VAL A 66 -10.66 5.53 -11.81
N PRO A 67 -11.64 4.75 -11.31
CA PRO A 67 -12.47 5.12 -10.17
C PRO A 67 -11.80 4.89 -8.81
N SER A 68 -10.51 4.64 -8.78
CA SER A 68 -9.76 4.48 -7.54
C SER A 68 -9.54 5.82 -6.85
N VAL A 69 -9.92 5.93 -5.60
CA VAL A 69 -9.85 7.17 -4.80
C VAL A 69 -9.28 6.88 -3.42
N ASP A 70 -8.29 7.66 -2.99
CA ASP A 70 -7.81 7.64 -1.61
C ASP A 70 -8.68 8.55 -0.73
N THR A 71 -9.67 7.98 -0.08
CA THR A 71 -10.62 8.74 0.77
C THR A 71 -10.01 9.24 2.07
N SER A 72 -8.93 8.62 2.54
CA SER A 72 -8.24 9.01 3.77
C SER A 72 -7.11 10.01 3.53
N GLY A 73 -6.53 10.02 2.34
CA GLY A 73 -5.33 10.77 2.01
C GLY A 73 -4.04 10.16 2.56
N HIS A 74 -4.13 9.11 3.37
CA HIS A 74 -2.97 8.46 4.00
C HIS A 74 -2.03 7.85 2.96
N GLY A 75 -2.56 7.03 2.05
CA GLY A 75 -1.76 6.38 1.01
C GLY A 75 -1.05 7.39 0.10
N THR A 76 -1.75 8.46 -0.26
CA THR A 76 -1.19 9.56 -1.06
C THR A 76 -0.06 10.29 -0.34
N ALA A 77 -0.22 10.57 0.97
CA ALA A 77 0.81 11.18 1.78
C ALA A 77 2.06 10.29 1.88
N VAL A 78 1.85 9.00 2.13
CA VAL A 78 2.93 7.99 2.18
C VAL A 78 3.67 7.91 0.84
N ALA A 79 2.95 7.83 -0.27
CA ALA A 79 3.54 7.81 -1.61
C ALA A 79 4.33 9.10 -1.92
N GLY A 80 3.83 10.25 -1.49
CA GLY A 80 4.51 11.53 -1.61
C GLY A 80 5.83 11.58 -0.85
N ILE A 81 5.85 11.12 0.41
CA ILE A 81 7.05 11.05 1.23
C ILE A 81 8.06 10.03 0.66
N ALA A 82 7.59 8.90 0.19
CA ALA A 82 8.46 7.87 -0.39
C ALA A 82 9.05 8.30 -1.73
N ALA A 83 8.25 8.87 -2.62
CA ALA A 83 8.61 9.00 -4.03
C ALA A 83 8.07 10.27 -4.73
N GLY A 84 7.51 11.22 -4.03
CA GLY A 84 7.08 12.49 -4.61
C GLY A 84 8.25 13.27 -5.21
N ASN A 85 8.08 13.89 -6.37
CA ASN A 85 9.15 14.69 -7.00
C ASN A 85 9.15 16.16 -6.58
N GLY A 86 8.26 16.55 -5.65
CA GLY A 86 8.19 17.89 -5.09
C GLY A 86 7.65 18.96 -6.06
N ARG A 87 7.06 18.59 -7.17
CA ARG A 87 6.59 19.53 -8.20
C ARG A 87 5.62 20.57 -7.64
N ASN A 88 4.70 20.17 -6.74
CA ASN A 88 3.76 21.09 -6.10
C ASN A 88 4.45 22.17 -5.23
N SER A 89 5.64 21.88 -4.75
CA SER A 89 6.43 22.79 -3.90
C SER A 89 7.59 23.46 -4.65
N GLY A 90 7.62 23.37 -5.97
CA GLY A 90 8.77 23.86 -6.76
C GLY A 90 10.08 23.14 -6.45
N GLY A 91 10.01 21.85 -6.05
CA GLY A 91 11.16 21.02 -5.71
C GLY A 91 11.60 21.12 -4.25
N GLN A 92 10.93 21.94 -3.42
CA GLN A 92 11.33 22.13 -2.02
C GLN A 92 11.09 20.89 -1.15
N TYR A 93 9.99 20.16 -1.41
CA TYR A 93 9.60 18.97 -0.65
C TYR A 93 9.51 17.76 -1.58
N ALA A 94 10.63 17.12 -1.83
CA ALA A 94 10.71 15.90 -2.59
C ALA A 94 10.79 14.67 -1.66
N GLY A 95 10.25 13.55 -2.12
CA GLY A 95 10.40 12.25 -1.46
C GLY A 95 11.80 11.67 -1.66
N VAL A 96 12.06 10.56 -0.96
CA VAL A 96 13.38 9.92 -0.95
C VAL A 96 13.76 9.35 -2.32
N ALA A 97 12.79 8.74 -3.02
CA ALA A 97 12.98 8.10 -4.34
C ALA A 97 12.22 8.85 -5.43
N SER A 98 12.50 10.14 -5.58
CA SER A 98 11.73 11.08 -6.41
C SER A 98 11.66 10.73 -7.90
N GLU A 99 12.57 9.89 -8.39
CA GLU A 99 12.62 9.43 -9.80
C GLU A 99 12.18 7.97 -9.98
N SER A 100 11.77 7.28 -8.90
CA SER A 100 11.34 5.89 -8.99
C SER A 100 10.02 5.75 -9.74
N GLN A 101 9.85 4.63 -10.42
CA GLN A 101 8.55 4.18 -10.90
C GLN A 101 7.75 3.61 -9.72
N LEU A 102 6.43 3.62 -9.83
CA LEU A 102 5.54 3.28 -8.74
C LEU A 102 4.64 2.09 -9.11
N LEU A 103 4.49 1.17 -8.15
CA LEU A 103 3.41 0.20 -8.10
C LEU A 103 2.54 0.57 -6.91
N VAL A 104 1.25 0.68 -7.13
CA VAL A 104 0.30 1.07 -6.07
C VAL A 104 -0.68 -0.07 -5.83
N VAL A 105 -0.78 -0.51 -4.58
CA VAL A 105 -1.81 -1.44 -4.14
C VAL A 105 -2.64 -0.76 -3.07
N LYS A 106 -3.90 -0.49 -3.41
CA LYS A 106 -4.88 -0.04 -2.44
C LYS A 106 -5.60 -1.25 -1.88
N LEU A 107 -5.39 -1.52 -0.60
CA LEU A 107 -6.00 -2.65 0.09
C LEU A 107 -7.53 -2.52 0.11
N GLY A 108 -8.22 -3.65 0.20
CA GLY A 108 -9.67 -3.73 0.23
C GLY A 108 -10.30 -2.97 1.41
N ASN A 109 -11.58 -2.66 1.30
CA ASN A 109 -12.30 -1.99 2.37
C ASN A 109 -12.48 -2.92 3.57
N PRO A 110 -12.24 -2.43 4.79
CA PRO A 110 -12.62 -3.16 6.00
C PRO A 110 -14.15 -3.34 6.01
N ARG A 111 -14.63 -4.54 6.29
CA ARG A 111 -16.06 -4.77 6.51
C ARG A 111 -16.45 -4.19 7.86
N GLN A 112 -17.25 -3.16 7.85
CA GLN A 112 -17.92 -2.41 8.94
C GLN A 112 -17.14 -2.10 10.22
N GLU A 113 -16.20 -2.95 10.63
CA GLU A 113 -15.28 -2.70 11.75
C GLU A 113 -14.01 -3.49 11.46
N GLY A 114 -12.95 -2.86 10.98
CA GLY A 114 -11.70 -3.57 10.90
C GLY A 114 -10.77 -3.19 9.77
N PHE A 115 -9.61 -3.77 9.87
CA PHE A 115 -8.52 -3.66 8.93
C PHE A 115 -8.78 -4.52 7.68
N PRO A 116 -8.14 -4.21 6.55
CA PRO A 116 -8.04 -5.11 5.41
C PRO A 116 -7.63 -6.51 5.87
N ARG A 117 -8.12 -7.53 5.19
CA ARG A 117 -7.79 -8.90 5.57
C ARG A 117 -6.30 -9.16 5.36
N THR A 118 -5.70 -9.95 6.23
CA THR A 118 -4.32 -10.41 6.08
C THR A 118 -4.07 -11.05 4.70
N THR A 119 -5.05 -11.79 4.18
CA THR A 119 -4.99 -12.39 2.84
C THR A 119 -4.96 -11.35 1.71
N GLU A 120 -5.64 -10.23 1.85
CA GLU A 120 -5.61 -9.12 0.88
C GLU A 120 -4.23 -8.44 0.88
N LEU A 121 -3.63 -8.28 2.07
CA LEU A 121 -2.26 -7.79 2.20
C LEU A 121 -1.24 -8.75 1.56
N MET A 122 -1.35 -10.05 1.86
CA MET A 122 -0.47 -11.07 1.26
C MET A 122 -0.58 -11.08 -0.28
N GLN A 123 -1.78 -10.99 -0.82
CA GLN A 123 -1.99 -10.86 -2.26
C GLN A 123 -1.38 -9.58 -2.83
N GLY A 124 -1.46 -8.47 -2.10
CA GLY A 124 -0.85 -7.20 -2.50
C GLY A 124 0.67 -7.28 -2.60
N ILE A 125 1.31 -7.95 -1.65
CA ILE A 125 2.76 -8.19 -1.64
C ILE A 125 3.15 -9.13 -2.81
N ASP A 126 2.45 -10.25 -2.98
CA ASP A 126 2.67 -11.19 -4.09
C ASP A 126 2.53 -10.49 -5.45
N TYR A 127 1.49 -9.68 -5.62
CA TYR A 127 1.30 -8.88 -6.81
C TYR A 127 2.48 -7.94 -7.10
N ALA A 128 2.96 -7.22 -6.09
CA ALA A 128 4.08 -6.31 -6.25
C ALA A 128 5.35 -7.04 -6.70
N ILE A 129 5.63 -8.21 -6.13
CA ILE A 129 6.77 -9.06 -6.53
C ILE A 129 6.59 -9.58 -7.97
N ARG A 130 5.40 -10.08 -8.35
CA ARG A 130 5.12 -10.55 -9.72
C ARG A 130 5.28 -9.43 -10.74
N LYS A 131 4.76 -8.23 -10.46
CA LYS A 131 4.95 -7.07 -11.33
C LYS A 131 6.42 -6.64 -11.43
N SER A 132 7.19 -6.73 -10.37
CA SER A 132 8.62 -6.44 -10.41
C SER A 132 9.39 -7.43 -11.31
N LEU A 133 9.01 -8.70 -11.28
CA LEU A 133 9.54 -9.72 -12.20
C LEU A 133 9.12 -9.45 -13.64
N GLU A 134 7.84 -9.12 -13.88
CA GLU A 134 7.32 -8.75 -15.20
C GLU A 134 8.08 -7.55 -15.79
N PHE A 135 8.32 -6.53 -14.99
CA PHE A 135 9.07 -5.33 -15.40
C PHE A 135 10.60 -5.53 -15.36
N GLN A 136 11.09 -6.66 -14.83
CA GLN A 136 12.51 -6.93 -14.63
C GLN A 136 13.24 -5.86 -13.81
N MET A 137 12.54 -5.26 -12.85
CA MET A 137 13.04 -4.17 -11.99
C MET A 137 13.08 -4.60 -10.53
N PRO A 138 14.09 -4.17 -9.75
CA PRO A 138 14.07 -4.34 -8.31
C PRO A 138 12.88 -3.55 -7.71
N VAL A 139 12.35 -4.00 -6.58
CA VAL A 139 11.22 -3.35 -5.90
C VAL A 139 11.53 -3.11 -4.43
N ALA A 140 11.20 -1.91 -3.94
CA ALA A 140 11.07 -1.61 -2.52
C ALA A 140 9.59 -1.51 -2.18
N ILE A 141 9.11 -2.36 -1.28
CA ILE A 141 7.72 -2.40 -0.83
C ILE A 141 7.62 -1.69 0.51
N ASN A 142 6.81 -0.64 0.59
CA ASN A 142 6.46 0.01 1.82
C ASN A 142 5.08 -0.43 2.29
N ILE A 143 4.98 -0.94 3.51
CA ILE A 143 3.75 -1.35 4.15
C ILE A 143 3.50 -0.41 5.34
N SER A 144 2.72 0.66 5.09
CA SER A 144 2.26 1.57 6.13
C SER A 144 0.88 1.15 6.63
N PHE A 145 0.78 -0.11 7.01
CA PHE A 145 -0.41 -0.77 7.50
C PHE A 145 0.00 -1.81 8.52
N GLY A 146 -0.78 -1.96 9.57
CA GLY A 146 -0.50 -2.97 10.57
C GLY A 146 -1.60 -3.06 11.61
N ASN A 147 -1.52 -4.08 12.43
CA ASN A 147 -2.31 -4.28 13.63
C ASN A 147 -1.42 -4.89 14.72
N THR A 148 -1.95 -4.95 15.93
CA THR A 148 -1.25 -5.52 17.11
C THR A 148 -1.70 -6.94 17.43
N TYR A 149 -2.39 -7.61 16.48
CA TYR A 149 -2.84 -8.99 16.67
C TYR A 149 -1.74 -9.99 16.35
N GLY A 150 -1.69 -11.07 17.11
CA GLY A 150 -0.82 -12.19 16.86
C GLY A 150 0.25 -12.38 17.94
N PRO A 151 1.13 -13.37 17.77
CA PRO A 151 2.10 -13.77 18.76
C PRO A 151 3.29 -12.82 18.90
N HIS A 152 3.54 -11.93 17.95
CA HIS A 152 4.67 -10.97 17.91
C HIS A 152 6.05 -11.64 18.01
N ASP A 153 6.18 -12.83 17.48
CA ASP A 153 7.41 -13.67 17.57
C ASP A 153 7.91 -14.15 16.19
N GLY A 154 7.32 -13.62 15.10
CA GLY A 154 7.69 -14.02 13.74
C GLY A 154 7.05 -15.33 13.27
N THR A 155 6.10 -15.90 14.00
CA THR A 155 5.53 -17.23 13.68
C THR A 155 4.16 -17.18 13.02
N SER A 156 3.53 -16.02 12.93
CA SER A 156 2.23 -15.90 12.26
C SER A 156 2.35 -16.21 10.76
N LEU A 157 1.24 -16.56 10.13
CA LEU A 157 1.20 -16.87 8.71
C LEU A 157 1.72 -15.71 7.86
N LEU A 158 1.35 -14.46 8.21
CA LEU A 158 1.80 -13.27 7.48
C LEU A 158 3.31 -13.08 7.61
N GLU A 159 3.86 -13.21 8.81
CA GLU A 159 5.28 -13.03 9.08
C GLU A 159 6.11 -14.05 8.30
N ARG A 160 5.74 -15.33 8.34
CA ARG A 160 6.39 -16.39 7.55
C ARG A 160 6.27 -16.15 6.04
N PHE A 161 5.12 -15.69 5.58
CA PHE A 161 4.94 -15.35 4.18
C PHE A 161 5.88 -14.21 3.75
N ILE A 162 6.04 -13.18 4.58
CA ILE A 162 6.95 -12.07 4.31
C ILE A 162 8.40 -12.56 4.28
N ASP A 163 8.80 -13.42 5.21
CA ASP A 163 10.12 -14.04 5.24
C ASP A 163 10.39 -14.84 3.94
N ASP A 164 9.45 -15.69 3.55
CA ASP A 164 9.58 -16.51 2.35
C ASP A 164 9.66 -15.65 1.08
N ILE A 165 8.76 -14.68 0.92
CA ILE A 165 8.69 -13.87 -0.29
C ILE A 165 9.85 -12.87 -0.38
N SER A 166 10.44 -12.47 0.74
CA SER A 166 11.61 -11.59 0.77
C SER A 166 12.85 -12.22 0.11
N ASN A 167 12.86 -13.53 -0.05
CA ASN A 167 13.91 -14.27 -0.74
C ASN A 167 13.70 -14.37 -2.27
N ILE A 168 12.55 -13.90 -2.77
CA ILE A 168 12.22 -13.95 -4.19
C ILE A 168 12.66 -12.65 -4.85
N TRP A 169 13.52 -12.76 -5.90
CA TRP A 169 13.93 -11.61 -6.68
C TRP A 169 14.67 -10.52 -5.85
N LYS A 170 14.93 -9.38 -6.47
CA LYS A 170 15.57 -8.21 -5.87
C LYS A 170 14.53 -7.33 -5.20
N ASN A 171 14.13 -7.68 -4.01
CA ASN A 171 13.14 -6.91 -3.26
C ASN A 171 13.67 -6.46 -1.89
N SER A 172 13.03 -5.44 -1.34
CA SER A 172 13.18 -4.99 0.05
C SER A 172 11.80 -4.65 0.60
N ILE A 173 11.43 -5.20 1.75
CA ILE A 173 10.12 -4.97 2.37
C ILE A 173 10.33 -4.16 3.65
N CYS A 174 9.71 -2.98 3.70
CA CYS A 174 9.74 -2.08 4.85
C CYS A 174 8.35 -2.01 5.48
N ILE A 175 8.28 -2.31 6.77
CA ILE A 175 7.02 -2.35 7.52
C ILE A 175 7.09 -1.32 8.65
N GLY A 176 6.08 -0.45 8.72
CA GLY A 176 5.94 0.48 9.83
C GLY A 176 5.55 -0.23 11.12
N THR A 177 6.19 0.14 12.22
CA THR A 177 5.94 -0.45 13.54
C THR A 177 4.66 0.04 14.21
N GLY A 178 3.91 0.94 13.58
CA GLY A 178 2.66 1.50 14.10
C GLY A 178 2.83 2.80 14.88
N ASN A 179 1.72 3.37 15.29
CA ASN A 179 1.64 4.66 15.97
C ASN A 179 1.13 4.53 17.43
N GLU A 180 1.00 3.30 17.95
CA GLU A 180 0.33 2.97 19.19
C GLU A 180 1.25 2.96 20.42
N ALA A 181 2.42 3.60 20.34
CA ALA A 181 3.40 3.61 21.44
C ALA A 181 2.84 4.11 22.77
N ALA A 182 1.85 5.02 22.75
CA ALA A 182 1.21 5.57 23.93
C ALA A 182 -0.02 4.76 24.41
N SER A 183 -0.44 3.75 23.64
CA SER A 183 -1.66 2.98 23.92
C SER A 183 -1.47 1.85 24.93
N ALA A 184 -0.27 1.72 25.51
CA ALA A 184 0.10 0.69 26.48
C ALA A 184 -0.31 -0.75 26.07
N GLY A 185 -0.27 -1.04 24.77
CA GLY A 185 -0.66 -2.35 24.19
C GLY A 185 0.32 -3.49 24.49
N HIS A 186 1.32 -3.24 25.32
CA HIS A 186 2.33 -4.22 25.71
C HIS A 186 2.62 -4.15 27.20
N THR A 187 2.75 -5.31 27.83
CA THR A 187 3.19 -5.44 29.21
C THR A 187 4.25 -6.52 29.32
N SER A 188 5.17 -6.37 30.25
CA SER A 188 6.19 -7.37 30.56
C SER A 188 6.36 -7.50 32.07
N GLY A 189 6.73 -8.68 32.54
CA GLY A 189 6.95 -8.95 33.94
C GLY A 189 7.64 -10.29 34.16
N VAL A 190 8.00 -10.54 35.41
CA VAL A 190 8.59 -11.83 35.83
C VAL A 190 7.59 -12.53 36.71
N LEU A 191 7.14 -13.71 36.28
CA LEU A 191 6.39 -14.63 37.13
C LEU A 191 7.35 -15.44 37.96
N ARG A 192 7.08 -15.54 39.27
CA ARG A 192 7.83 -16.40 40.20
C ARG A 192 6.91 -17.48 40.71
N GLU A 193 7.49 -18.61 41.06
CA GLU A 193 6.79 -19.71 41.68
C GLU A 193 6.07 -19.23 42.95
N ASP A 194 4.85 -19.64 43.18
CA ASP A 194 3.98 -19.27 44.31
C ASP A 194 3.65 -17.75 44.44
N GLN A 195 3.79 -16.97 43.35
CA GLN A 195 3.37 -15.56 43.33
C GLN A 195 2.31 -15.31 42.27
N GLU A 196 1.25 -14.61 42.66
CA GLU A 196 0.27 -14.09 41.72
C GLU A 196 0.69 -12.69 41.26
N THR A 197 0.57 -12.45 39.96
CA THR A 197 0.74 -11.11 39.35
C THR A 197 -0.54 -10.74 38.63
N ILE A 198 -1.17 -9.67 39.07
CA ILE A 198 -2.39 -9.14 38.41
C ILE A 198 -1.98 -8.17 37.34
N ILE A 199 -2.37 -8.45 36.10
CA ILE A 199 -2.20 -7.55 34.97
C ILE A 199 -3.57 -6.99 34.63
N GLN A 200 -3.69 -5.67 34.65
CA GLN A 200 -4.88 -4.97 34.23
C GLN A 200 -4.74 -4.65 32.73
N LEU A 201 -5.63 -5.23 31.92
CA LEU A 201 -5.75 -4.91 30.49
C LEU A 201 -6.74 -3.77 30.36
N ALA A 202 -6.36 -2.71 29.66
CA ALA A 202 -7.19 -1.55 29.35
C ALA A 202 -8.01 -1.79 28.09
#